data_0a6256ea79fb4390a61855a45b210f70
#
_entry.id   0a6256ea79fb4390a61855a45b210f70
#
_cell.length_a   1.000
_cell.length_b   1.000
_cell.length_c   1.000
_cell.angle_alpha   90.00
_cell.angle_beta   90.00
_cell.angle_gamma   90.00
#
_symmetry.space_group_name_H-M   'P 1'
#
loop_
_entity.id
_entity.type
_entity.pdbx_description
1 polymer ?
#
loop_
_entity_poly.entity_id
_entity_poly.type
_entity_poly.pdbx_seq_one_letter_code
_entity_poly.pdbx_strand_id
1 'polypeptide(L)'
;MRIAIHHRPGSFSDRWIEYCKLNKIEFGLVNCYASDIVKVMDDYDALLWHFHQGSRKDVLFAKQLFYSLETAGKKVFPDFHTSWHFDDKLGQKYLLEAAKAPLVPSYAFYEKREALEWVEETDYPKVFKLRRGSGSDHVRLVRNKREARRLVKKAFGSGFKQYDAFTNLKERVRKFRVGKAGVKDVLKGVVRLGYTTDFARVIGNERGYIYFQDFIPDNDHDLRINVVNGKAFAVRREVRKDDFRASGSGYPKFEKHYFPDEVISIAQEVAKNLKLQAVAFDFLRHKGSFVIAELSYAFCDMTNK
;
A
#
# COMPACT_ATOMS: atom_id res chain seq x y z
N MET A 1 -28.76 -10.08 10.36
CA MET A 1 -27.48 -10.17 9.63
C MET A 1 -26.42 -10.58 10.63
N ARG A 2 -25.82 -11.73 10.43
CA ARG A 2 -24.76 -12.27 11.28
C ARG A 2 -23.40 -12.08 10.61
N ILE A 3 -22.45 -11.49 11.33
CA ILE A 3 -21.14 -11.09 10.77
C ILE A 3 -20.04 -12.02 11.23
N ALA A 4 -19.28 -12.59 10.30
CA ALA A 4 -18.03 -13.28 10.59
C ALA A 4 -16.87 -12.26 10.65
N ILE A 5 -16.04 -12.32 11.67
CA ILE A 5 -14.87 -11.47 11.81
C ILE A 5 -13.62 -12.32 11.94
N HIS A 6 -12.67 -12.18 11.00
CA HIS A 6 -11.33 -12.72 11.20
C HIS A 6 -10.53 -11.76 12.07
N HIS A 7 -10.34 -12.15 13.33
CA HIS A 7 -9.69 -11.30 14.31
C HIS A 7 -8.16 -11.39 14.25
N ARG A 8 -7.53 -10.23 14.23
CA ARG A 8 -6.08 -10.06 14.42
C ARG A 8 -5.85 -8.87 15.36
N PRO A 9 -5.26 -9.08 16.55
CA PRO A 9 -4.99 -8.00 17.49
C PRO A 9 -4.20 -6.84 16.86
N GLY A 10 -4.56 -5.60 17.20
CA GLY A 10 -3.94 -4.40 16.64
C GLY A 10 -4.34 -4.09 15.20
N SER A 11 -5.43 -4.65 14.72
CA SER A 11 -5.99 -4.39 13.38
C SER A 11 -7.37 -3.75 13.44
N PHE A 12 -7.96 -3.44 12.29
CA PHE A 12 -9.34 -2.92 12.25
C PHE A 12 -10.35 -3.84 12.95
N SER A 13 -10.07 -5.14 13.05
CA SER A 13 -10.95 -6.10 13.69
C SER A 13 -11.23 -5.80 15.16
N ASP A 14 -10.31 -5.16 15.88
CA ASP A 14 -10.54 -4.74 17.28
C ASP A 14 -11.71 -3.75 17.37
N ARG A 15 -11.72 -2.75 16.46
CA ARG A 15 -12.78 -1.74 16.38
C ARG A 15 -14.10 -2.32 15.89
N TRP A 16 -14.08 -3.26 14.93
CA TRP A 16 -15.30 -3.92 14.48
C TRP A 16 -15.95 -4.73 15.57
N ILE A 17 -15.16 -5.49 16.36
CA ILE A 17 -15.66 -6.27 17.49
C ILE A 17 -16.27 -5.35 18.54
N GLU A 18 -15.58 -4.26 18.90
CA GLU A 18 -16.06 -3.27 19.83
C GLU A 18 -17.39 -2.65 19.36
N TYR A 19 -17.44 -2.23 18.09
CA TYR A 19 -18.65 -1.65 17.48
C TYR A 19 -19.82 -2.63 17.48
N CYS A 20 -19.59 -3.89 17.11
CA CYS A 20 -20.65 -4.91 17.15
C CYS A 20 -21.18 -5.14 18.57
N LYS A 21 -20.31 -5.18 19.58
CA LYS A 21 -20.74 -5.31 20.99
C LYS A 21 -21.58 -4.12 21.44
N LEU A 22 -21.11 -2.90 21.19
CA LEU A 22 -21.80 -1.67 21.58
C LEU A 22 -23.19 -1.53 20.93
N ASN A 23 -23.30 -1.94 19.67
CA ASN A 23 -24.53 -1.82 18.88
C ASN A 23 -25.39 -3.09 18.86
N LYS A 24 -25.02 -4.11 19.68
CA LYS A 24 -25.74 -5.40 19.76
C LYS A 24 -25.92 -6.07 18.40
N ILE A 25 -24.91 -5.95 17.54
CA ILE A 25 -24.87 -6.63 16.23
C ILE A 25 -24.36 -8.05 16.45
N GLU A 26 -25.07 -9.03 15.92
CA GLU A 26 -24.68 -10.42 16.01
C GLU A 26 -23.42 -10.70 15.17
N PHE A 27 -22.39 -11.23 15.81
CA PHE A 27 -21.13 -11.60 15.14
C PHE A 27 -20.50 -12.84 15.74
N GLY A 28 -19.63 -13.49 14.96
CA GLY A 28 -18.77 -14.57 15.42
C GLY A 28 -17.35 -14.42 14.94
N LEU A 29 -16.39 -14.91 15.71
CA LEU A 29 -14.99 -14.95 15.31
C LEU A 29 -14.73 -16.18 14.46
N VAL A 30 -14.13 -16.00 13.29
CA VAL A 30 -13.79 -17.08 12.37
C VAL A 30 -12.30 -17.10 12.07
N ASN A 31 -11.79 -18.28 11.74
CA ASN A 31 -10.42 -18.43 11.26
C ASN A 31 -10.43 -18.57 9.73
N CYS A 32 -10.15 -17.49 9.00
CA CYS A 32 -10.08 -17.53 7.53
C CYS A 32 -9.01 -18.48 6.99
N TYR A 33 -8.08 -18.97 7.81
CA TYR A 33 -7.07 -19.94 7.41
C TYR A 33 -7.51 -21.40 7.52
N ALA A 34 -8.72 -21.65 8.04
CA ALA A 34 -9.27 -23.00 8.10
C ALA A 34 -9.63 -23.51 6.70
N SER A 35 -9.36 -24.78 6.44
CA SER A 35 -9.61 -25.38 5.11
C SER A 35 -11.11 -25.46 4.76
N ASP A 36 -11.97 -25.41 5.74
CA ASP A 36 -13.43 -25.46 5.64
C ASP A 36 -14.10 -24.09 5.77
N ILE A 37 -13.34 -22.99 5.65
CA ILE A 37 -13.85 -21.62 5.88
C ILE A 37 -15.09 -21.30 5.03
N VAL A 38 -15.18 -21.79 3.80
CA VAL A 38 -16.34 -21.55 2.94
C VAL A 38 -17.59 -22.18 3.55
N LYS A 39 -17.49 -23.41 4.09
CA LYS A 39 -18.60 -24.09 4.80
C LYS A 39 -18.95 -23.37 6.11
N VAL A 40 -17.95 -22.91 6.86
CA VAL A 40 -18.17 -22.10 8.07
C VAL A 40 -18.95 -20.83 7.76
N MET A 41 -18.72 -20.24 6.58
CA MET A 41 -19.42 -19.04 6.14
C MET A 41 -20.91 -19.27 5.78
N ASP A 42 -21.40 -20.50 5.71
CA ASP A 42 -22.82 -20.77 5.49
C ASP A 42 -23.69 -20.18 6.62
N ASP A 43 -23.17 -20.13 7.84
CA ASP A 43 -23.84 -19.58 9.03
C ASP A 43 -23.78 -18.05 9.13
N TYR A 44 -23.15 -17.36 8.18
CA TYR A 44 -22.91 -15.91 8.22
C TYR A 44 -23.35 -15.22 6.92
N ASP A 45 -23.79 -13.96 7.05
CA ASP A 45 -24.18 -13.13 5.92
C ASP A 45 -23.00 -12.29 5.36
N ALA A 46 -22.02 -12.00 6.21
CA ALA A 46 -20.90 -11.13 5.87
C ALA A 46 -19.58 -11.60 6.49
N LEU A 47 -18.47 -11.30 5.80
CA LEU A 47 -17.10 -11.47 6.31
C LEU A 47 -16.42 -10.10 6.44
N LEU A 48 -15.83 -9.81 7.60
CA LEU A 48 -14.89 -8.71 7.81
C LEU A 48 -13.48 -9.27 8.07
N TRP A 49 -12.54 -8.97 7.18
CA TRP A 49 -11.15 -9.40 7.34
C TRP A 49 -10.16 -8.30 6.92
N HIS A 50 -9.50 -7.68 7.89
CA HIS A 50 -8.38 -6.78 7.62
C HIS A 50 -7.13 -7.57 7.28
N PHE A 51 -7.04 -8.10 6.04
CA PHE A 51 -5.87 -8.84 5.60
C PHE A 51 -4.65 -7.91 5.45
N HIS A 52 -3.46 -8.46 5.65
CA HIS A 52 -2.24 -7.67 5.77
C HIS A 52 -1.21 -8.09 4.73
N GLN A 53 -0.65 -7.09 4.00
CA GLN A 53 0.33 -7.30 2.94
C GLN A 53 1.64 -7.95 3.40
N GLY A 54 1.97 -7.90 4.69
CA GLY A 54 3.14 -8.55 5.28
C GLY A 54 2.87 -9.95 5.87
N SER A 55 1.62 -10.42 5.81
CA SER A 55 1.26 -11.78 6.21
C SER A 55 1.35 -12.72 5.01
N ARG A 56 2.22 -13.74 5.11
CA ARG A 56 2.36 -14.72 4.04
C ARG A 56 1.05 -15.45 3.73
N LYS A 57 0.26 -15.76 4.77
CA LYS A 57 -1.02 -16.46 4.62
C LYS A 57 -2.03 -15.59 3.87
N ASP A 58 -2.17 -14.33 4.29
CA ASP A 58 -3.12 -13.40 3.68
C ASP A 58 -2.82 -13.18 2.20
N VAL A 59 -1.55 -12.95 1.88
CA VAL A 59 -1.14 -12.67 0.49
C VAL A 59 -1.34 -13.85 -0.44
N LEU A 60 -1.30 -15.09 0.09
CA LEU A 60 -1.48 -16.29 -0.72
C LEU A 60 -2.91 -16.46 -1.23
N PHE A 61 -3.94 -16.11 -0.43
CA PHE A 61 -5.30 -16.53 -0.81
C PHE A 61 -6.43 -15.56 -0.39
N ALA A 62 -6.17 -14.48 0.35
CA ALA A 62 -7.25 -13.62 0.83
C ALA A 62 -8.12 -13.08 -0.31
N LYS A 63 -7.50 -12.62 -1.40
CA LYS A 63 -8.21 -12.08 -2.56
C LYS A 63 -9.08 -13.12 -3.25
N GLN A 64 -8.60 -14.37 -3.33
CA GLN A 64 -9.34 -15.49 -3.90
C GLN A 64 -10.54 -15.85 -3.03
N LEU A 65 -10.36 -15.89 -1.70
CA LEU A 65 -11.46 -16.13 -0.76
C LEU A 65 -12.53 -15.04 -0.85
N PHE A 66 -12.14 -13.77 -0.89
CA PHE A 66 -13.07 -12.66 -1.04
C PHE A 66 -13.94 -12.81 -2.28
N TYR A 67 -13.31 -13.02 -3.44
CA TYR A 67 -14.04 -13.22 -4.70
C TYR A 67 -14.98 -14.42 -4.64
N SER A 68 -14.53 -15.55 -4.06
CA SER A 68 -15.34 -16.75 -3.94
C SER A 68 -16.57 -16.55 -3.05
N LEU A 69 -16.42 -15.84 -1.93
CA LEU A 69 -17.53 -15.55 -1.02
C LEU A 69 -18.51 -14.54 -1.64
N GLU A 70 -18.04 -13.54 -2.38
CA GLU A 70 -18.90 -12.63 -3.13
C GLU A 70 -19.71 -13.36 -4.20
N THR A 71 -19.06 -14.29 -4.93
CA THR A 71 -19.74 -15.17 -5.91
C THR A 71 -20.83 -16.02 -5.23
N ALA A 72 -20.62 -16.44 -3.98
CA ALA A 72 -21.61 -17.14 -3.17
C ALA A 72 -22.66 -16.20 -2.53
N GLY A 73 -22.69 -14.92 -2.91
CA GLY A 73 -23.68 -13.94 -2.43
C GLY A 73 -23.39 -13.37 -1.03
N LYS A 74 -22.24 -13.66 -0.43
CA LYS A 74 -21.86 -13.11 0.88
C LYS A 74 -21.34 -11.68 0.74
N LYS A 75 -21.65 -10.82 1.72
CA LYS A 75 -21.04 -9.50 1.81
C LYS A 75 -19.61 -9.63 2.36
N VAL A 76 -18.64 -8.92 1.76
CA VAL A 76 -17.23 -9.00 2.17
C VAL A 76 -16.67 -7.60 2.38
N PHE A 77 -15.87 -7.42 3.42
CA PHE A 77 -15.05 -6.22 3.60
C PHE A 77 -13.60 -6.62 3.94
N PRO A 78 -12.62 -6.16 3.18
CA PRO A 78 -12.78 -5.44 1.91
C PRO A 78 -13.31 -6.39 0.83
N ASP A 79 -14.16 -5.89 -0.05
CA ASP A 79 -14.60 -6.64 -1.23
C ASP A 79 -13.46 -6.84 -2.24
N PHE A 80 -13.69 -7.64 -3.26
CA PHE A 80 -12.66 -7.90 -4.28
C PHE A 80 -12.26 -6.62 -5.01
N HIS A 81 -13.20 -5.74 -5.37
CA HIS A 81 -12.89 -4.48 -6.02
C HIS A 81 -11.95 -3.60 -5.18
N THR A 82 -12.19 -3.52 -3.89
CA THR A 82 -11.39 -2.75 -2.93
C THR A 82 -10.02 -3.37 -2.66
N SER A 83 -9.90 -4.70 -2.73
CA SER A 83 -8.76 -5.43 -2.19
C SER A 83 -7.77 -5.97 -3.23
N TRP A 84 -8.19 -6.28 -4.47
CA TRP A 84 -7.35 -7.01 -5.43
C TRP A 84 -6.04 -6.29 -5.78
N HIS A 85 -6.07 -4.97 -5.85
CA HIS A 85 -4.92 -4.11 -6.15
C HIS A 85 -4.10 -3.69 -4.92
N PHE A 86 -4.48 -4.16 -3.72
CA PHE A 86 -3.77 -3.82 -2.50
C PHE A 86 -2.33 -4.34 -2.52
N ASP A 87 -1.37 -3.46 -2.19
CA ASP A 87 0.07 -3.70 -2.26
C ASP A 87 0.55 -4.20 -3.65
N ASP A 88 -0.09 -3.70 -4.72
CA ASP A 88 0.23 -4.05 -6.10
C ASP A 88 0.29 -2.80 -6.99
N LYS A 89 1.45 -2.15 -7.06
CA LYS A 89 1.64 -0.91 -7.82
C LYS A 89 1.45 -1.09 -9.32
N LEU A 90 1.69 -2.29 -9.86
CA LEU A 90 1.38 -2.59 -11.27
C LEU A 90 -0.13 -2.66 -11.48
N GLY A 91 -0.85 -3.37 -10.60
CA GLY A 91 -2.30 -3.43 -10.64
C GLY A 91 -2.93 -2.03 -10.47
N GLN A 92 -2.42 -1.24 -9.54
CA GLN A 92 -2.87 0.15 -9.32
C GLN A 92 -2.65 1.03 -10.55
N LYS A 93 -1.49 0.91 -11.22
CA LYS A 93 -1.22 1.64 -12.48
C LYS A 93 -2.31 1.36 -13.52
N TYR A 94 -2.54 0.10 -13.84
CA TYR A 94 -3.52 -0.26 -14.87
C TYR A 94 -4.95 0.08 -14.47
N LEU A 95 -5.30 -0.09 -13.20
CA LEU A 95 -6.61 0.27 -12.67
C LEU A 95 -6.89 1.77 -12.83
N LEU A 96 -5.95 2.61 -12.39
CA LEU A 96 -6.11 4.07 -12.42
C LEU A 96 -6.07 4.61 -13.86
N GLU A 97 -5.23 4.06 -14.74
CA GLU A 97 -5.20 4.41 -16.16
C GLU A 97 -6.51 4.02 -16.86
N ALA A 98 -7.01 2.81 -16.63
CA ALA A 98 -8.29 2.36 -17.20
C ALA A 98 -9.48 3.22 -16.72
N ALA A 99 -9.42 3.68 -15.47
CA ALA A 99 -10.41 4.60 -14.89
C ALA A 99 -10.21 6.07 -15.32
N LYS A 100 -9.18 6.37 -16.12
CA LYS A 100 -8.78 7.73 -16.49
C LYS A 100 -8.56 8.66 -15.28
N ALA A 101 -8.17 8.08 -14.15
CA ALA A 101 -7.84 8.83 -12.95
C ALA A 101 -6.50 9.59 -13.13
N PRO A 102 -6.31 10.73 -12.46
CA PRO A 102 -5.09 11.53 -12.59
C PRO A 102 -3.91 10.85 -11.90
N LEU A 103 -3.32 9.84 -12.54
CA LEU A 103 -2.16 9.10 -12.05
C LEU A 103 -0.87 9.83 -12.39
N VAL A 104 0.11 9.83 -11.49
CA VAL A 104 1.50 10.18 -11.82
C VAL A 104 1.95 9.32 -12.99
N PRO A 105 2.50 9.88 -14.10
CA PRO A 105 2.94 9.10 -15.24
C PRO A 105 3.82 7.93 -14.82
N SER A 106 3.45 6.73 -15.25
CA SER A 106 3.99 5.48 -14.73
C SER A 106 4.30 4.51 -15.86
N TYR A 107 5.44 3.84 -15.77
CA TYR A 107 6.00 3.01 -16.83
C TYR A 107 6.33 1.64 -16.27
N ALA A 108 5.80 0.60 -16.90
CA ALA A 108 6.03 -0.79 -16.51
C ALA A 108 6.53 -1.58 -17.74
N PHE A 109 7.60 -2.34 -17.57
CA PHE A 109 8.19 -3.15 -18.62
C PHE A 109 8.32 -4.59 -18.12
N TYR A 110 8.00 -5.52 -18.99
CA TYR A 110 8.08 -6.96 -18.74
C TYR A 110 9.17 -7.64 -19.56
N GLU A 111 9.76 -6.88 -20.52
CA GLU A 111 10.88 -7.30 -21.34
C GLU A 111 12.09 -6.40 -21.11
N LYS A 112 13.27 -7.04 -20.90
CA LYS A 112 14.51 -6.33 -20.60
C LYS A 112 14.94 -5.38 -21.73
N ARG A 113 14.75 -5.79 -22.99
CA ARG A 113 15.11 -4.99 -24.15
C ARG A 113 14.32 -3.69 -24.18
N GLU A 114 13.00 -3.78 -24.11
CA GLU A 114 12.10 -2.61 -24.10
C GLU A 114 12.41 -1.64 -22.95
N ALA A 115 12.66 -2.19 -21.75
CA ALA A 115 13.05 -1.38 -20.62
C ALA A 115 14.37 -0.63 -20.84
N LEU A 116 15.36 -1.26 -21.50
CA LEU A 116 16.64 -0.63 -21.81
C LEU A 116 16.48 0.44 -22.91
N GLU A 117 15.70 0.19 -23.94
CA GLU A 117 15.40 1.15 -24.99
C GLU A 117 14.73 2.41 -24.38
N TRP A 118 13.71 2.25 -23.57
CA TRP A 118 13.06 3.36 -22.87
C TRP A 118 14.02 4.14 -21.94
N VAL A 119 14.93 3.47 -21.24
CA VAL A 119 15.95 4.10 -20.38
C VAL A 119 16.87 5.04 -21.16
N GLU A 120 17.10 4.80 -22.45
CA GLU A 120 17.93 5.67 -23.29
C GLU A 120 17.23 6.97 -23.68
N GLU A 121 15.90 6.94 -23.83
CA GLU A 121 15.10 8.01 -24.37
C GLU A 121 14.42 8.88 -23.31
N THR A 122 14.16 8.30 -22.12
CA THR A 122 13.39 8.99 -21.08
C THR A 122 14.19 10.09 -20.37
N ASP A 123 13.48 11.11 -19.89
CA ASP A 123 14.04 12.16 -19.03
C ASP A 123 14.24 11.67 -17.59
N TYR A 124 15.15 12.33 -16.87
CA TYR A 124 15.44 12.07 -15.46
C TYR A 124 15.26 13.32 -14.62
N PRO A 125 14.96 13.19 -13.30
CA PRO A 125 14.91 11.97 -12.52
C PRO A 125 13.61 11.19 -12.64
N LYS A 126 13.67 9.88 -12.33
CA LYS A 126 12.52 8.97 -12.20
C LYS A 126 12.49 8.34 -10.81
N VAL A 127 11.34 7.83 -10.39
CA VAL A 127 11.18 7.08 -9.15
C VAL A 127 11.01 5.60 -9.48
N PHE A 128 11.99 4.78 -9.11
CA PHE A 128 11.86 3.33 -9.17
C PHE A 128 11.09 2.83 -7.95
N LYS A 129 10.14 1.94 -8.19
CA LYS A 129 9.38 1.25 -7.12
C LYS A 129 9.28 -0.24 -7.44
N LEU A 130 9.23 -1.09 -6.41
CA LEU A 130 8.81 -2.47 -6.59
C LEU A 130 7.28 -2.56 -6.59
N ARG A 131 6.75 -3.64 -7.19
CA ARG A 131 5.32 -3.96 -7.22
C ARG A 131 4.73 -3.96 -5.82
N ARG A 132 5.41 -4.66 -4.89
CA ARG A 132 5.04 -4.75 -3.48
C ARG A 132 5.93 -3.89 -2.61
N GLY A 133 5.45 -3.60 -1.41
CA GLY A 133 6.20 -2.89 -0.38
C GLY A 133 5.52 -1.62 0.09
N SER A 134 5.32 -1.55 1.41
CA SER A 134 4.77 -0.41 2.12
C SER A 134 5.88 0.36 2.85
N GLY A 135 5.56 1.58 3.29
CA GLY A 135 6.47 2.36 4.13
C GLY A 135 7.72 2.87 3.42
N SER A 136 7.66 3.05 2.10
CA SER A 136 8.78 3.53 1.27
C SER A 136 9.96 2.56 1.14
N ASP A 137 9.82 1.32 1.58
CA ASP A 137 10.79 0.28 1.28
C ASP A 137 10.84 0.08 -0.25
N HIS A 138 12.05 -0.03 -0.79
CA HIS A 138 12.27 -0.23 -2.22
C HIS A 138 11.82 0.93 -3.15
N VAL A 139 11.66 2.14 -2.62
CA VAL A 139 11.45 3.36 -3.42
C VAL A 139 12.78 4.09 -3.57
N ARG A 140 13.23 4.33 -4.81
CA ARG A 140 14.53 4.95 -5.11
C ARG A 140 14.40 6.05 -6.15
N LEU A 141 15.02 7.20 -5.88
CA LEU A 141 15.20 8.23 -6.89
C LEU A 141 16.33 7.81 -7.85
N VAL A 142 16.02 7.79 -9.13
CA VAL A 142 16.92 7.41 -10.22
C VAL A 142 17.26 8.66 -11.00
N ARG A 143 18.51 9.11 -10.90
CA ARG A 143 18.94 10.41 -11.39
C ARG A 143 19.46 10.42 -12.81
N ASN A 144 19.80 9.23 -13.34
CA ASN A 144 20.43 9.14 -14.66
C ASN A 144 20.28 7.74 -15.28
N LYS A 145 20.59 7.63 -16.56
CA LYS A 145 20.56 6.40 -17.35
C LYS A 145 21.39 5.26 -16.74
N ARG A 146 22.56 5.57 -16.18
CA ARG A 146 23.46 4.57 -15.59
C ARG A 146 22.82 3.86 -14.40
N GLU A 147 22.14 4.61 -13.54
CA GLU A 147 21.38 4.07 -12.40
C GLU A 147 20.21 3.22 -12.89
N ALA A 148 19.43 3.74 -13.86
CA ALA A 148 18.30 3.03 -14.45
C ALA A 148 18.72 1.71 -15.09
N ARG A 149 19.75 1.70 -15.93
CA ARG A 149 20.29 0.47 -16.55
C ARG A 149 20.70 -0.59 -15.52
N ARG A 150 21.29 -0.18 -14.39
CA ARG A 150 21.67 -1.11 -13.30
C ARG A 150 20.42 -1.75 -12.68
N LEU A 151 19.37 -0.96 -12.46
CA LEU A 151 18.10 -1.46 -11.92
C LEU A 151 17.44 -2.42 -12.91
N VAL A 152 17.39 -2.09 -14.21
CA VAL A 152 16.84 -2.97 -15.25
C VAL A 152 17.61 -4.30 -15.28
N LYS A 153 18.97 -4.26 -15.35
CA LYS A 153 19.77 -5.49 -15.34
C LYS A 153 19.50 -6.35 -14.12
N LYS A 154 19.33 -5.74 -12.94
CA LYS A 154 19.00 -6.44 -11.70
C LYS A 154 17.58 -7.02 -11.73
N ALA A 155 16.59 -6.25 -12.21
CA ALA A 155 15.19 -6.66 -12.28
C ALA A 155 14.98 -7.92 -13.15
N PHE A 156 15.69 -7.99 -14.27
CA PHE A 156 15.64 -9.14 -15.19
C PHE A 156 16.74 -10.18 -14.96
N GLY A 157 17.51 -10.05 -13.87
CA GLY A 157 18.52 -11.00 -13.43
C GLY A 157 18.19 -11.58 -12.05
N SER A 158 18.98 -11.24 -11.05
CA SER A 158 18.83 -11.75 -9.67
C SER A 158 17.56 -11.24 -8.96
N GLY A 159 16.96 -10.15 -9.45
CA GLY A 159 15.81 -9.52 -8.84
C GLY A 159 16.12 -8.77 -7.55
N PHE A 160 15.06 -8.36 -6.86
CA PHE A 160 15.10 -7.62 -5.61
C PHE A 160 14.50 -8.45 -4.49
N LYS A 161 15.20 -8.55 -3.36
CA LYS A 161 14.67 -9.20 -2.17
C LYS A 161 13.44 -8.45 -1.66
N GLN A 162 12.40 -9.16 -1.22
CA GLN A 162 11.21 -8.57 -0.59
C GLN A 162 11.52 -7.82 0.70
N TYR A 163 12.55 -8.26 1.41
CA TYR A 163 13.04 -7.64 2.62
C TYR A 163 14.53 -7.33 2.47
N ASP A 164 14.86 -6.04 2.41
CA ASP A 164 16.24 -5.57 2.44
C ASP A 164 16.66 -5.32 3.89
N ALA A 165 17.27 -6.34 4.51
CA ALA A 165 17.71 -6.30 5.90
C ALA A 165 18.73 -5.17 6.16
N PHE A 166 19.58 -4.86 5.17
CA PHE A 166 20.57 -3.80 5.29
C PHE A 166 19.92 -2.41 5.28
N THR A 167 19.03 -2.16 4.35
CA THR A 167 18.25 -0.91 4.31
C THR A 167 17.41 -0.75 5.57
N ASN A 168 16.80 -1.82 6.08
CA ASN A 168 16.05 -1.79 7.33
C ASN A 168 16.94 -1.47 8.53
N LEU A 169 18.14 -2.07 8.62
CA LEU A 169 19.10 -1.75 9.69
C LEU A 169 19.52 -0.28 9.62
N LYS A 170 19.85 0.24 8.43
CA LYS A 170 20.21 1.64 8.22
C LYS A 170 19.10 2.60 8.69
N GLU A 171 17.84 2.27 8.40
CA GLU A 171 16.69 3.07 8.84
C GLU A 171 16.50 3.00 10.38
N ARG A 172 16.73 1.84 11.01
CA ARG A 172 16.69 1.70 12.48
C ARG A 172 17.80 2.49 13.15
N VAL A 173 19.02 2.45 12.62
CA VAL A 173 20.14 3.27 13.10
C VAL A 173 19.82 4.77 12.94
N ARG A 174 19.23 5.16 11.82
CA ARG A 174 18.78 6.54 11.62
C ARG A 174 17.75 6.97 12.67
N LYS A 175 16.71 6.14 12.88
CA LYS A 175 15.69 6.40 13.92
C LYS A 175 16.28 6.47 15.32
N PHE A 176 17.26 5.62 15.63
CA PHE A 176 17.98 5.66 16.90
C PHE A 176 18.74 6.98 17.09
N ARG A 177 19.48 7.43 16.07
CA ARG A 177 20.22 8.71 16.11
C ARG A 177 19.33 9.93 16.33
N VAL A 178 18.08 9.89 15.90
CA VAL A 178 17.10 10.97 16.11
C VAL A 178 16.17 10.74 17.30
N GLY A 179 16.51 9.78 18.21
CA GLY A 179 15.75 9.52 19.43
C GLY A 179 14.38 8.84 19.22
N LYS A 180 14.08 8.35 18.01
CA LYS A 180 12.78 7.71 17.66
C LYS A 180 12.78 6.18 17.77
N ALA A 181 13.90 5.56 18.15
CA ALA A 181 14.02 4.11 18.38
C ALA A 181 15.04 3.81 19.46
N GLY A 182 14.87 2.70 20.17
CA GLY A 182 15.80 2.26 21.22
C GLY A 182 16.93 1.38 20.66
N VAL A 183 17.97 1.16 21.50
CA VAL A 183 19.08 0.24 21.19
C VAL A 183 18.57 -1.16 20.82
N LYS A 184 17.54 -1.64 21.51
CA LYS A 184 16.90 -2.94 21.24
C LYS A 184 16.39 -3.06 19.79
N ASP A 185 15.93 -1.95 19.19
CA ASP A 185 15.46 -1.94 17.81
C ASP A 185 16.61 -2.05 16.81
N VAL A 186 17.75 -1.45 17.11
CA VAL A 186 18.98 -1.59 16.31
C VAL A 186 19.49 -3.02 16.39
N LEU A 187 19.57 -3.60 17.59
CA LEU A 187 19.98 -5.01 17.78
C LEU A 187 19.08 -5.98 17.01
N LYS A 188 17.75 -5.80 17.07
CA LYS A 188 16.82 -6.57 16.24
C LYS A 188 17.11 -6.41 14.73
N GLY A 189 17.56 -5.24 14.30
CA GLY A 189 17.98 -5.00 12.91
C GLY A 189 19.22 -5.80 12.53
N VAL A 190 20.21 -5.89 13.42
CA VAL A 190 21.44 -6.68 13.22
C VAL A 190 21.12 -8.18 13.15
N VAL A 191 20.33 -8.71 14.06
CA VAL A 191 19.89 -10.12 14.05
C VAL A 191 19.17 -10.46 12.73
N ARG A 192 18.39 -9.52 12.19
CA ARG A 192 17.68 -9.70 10.92
C ARG A 192 18.58 -9.72 9.66
N LEU A 193 19.85 -9.37 9.77
CA LEU A 193 20.80 -9.54 8.64
C LEU A 193 21.00 -11.02 8.30
N GLY A 194 20.97 -11.91 9.31
CA GLY A 194 21.09 -13.36 9.14
C GLY A 194 19.77 -14.12 8.97
N TYR A 195 18.63 -13.43 9.07
CA TYR A 195 17.32 -14.08 9.08
C TYR A 195 16.44 -13.61 7.92
N THR A 196 15.98 -14.56 7.10
CA THR A 196 14.98 -14.29 6.07
C THR A 196 13.58 -14.53 6.65
N THR A 197 12.70 -13.54 6.58
CA THR A 197 11.32 -13.67 7.06
C THR A 197 10.58 -14.77 6.28
N ASP A 198 9.62 -15.44 6.91
CA ASP A 198 8.78 -16.44 6.24
C ASP A 198 8.06 -15.85 5.02
N PHE A 199 7.64 -14.60 5.12
CA PHE A 199 7.06 -13.87 4.00
C PHE A 199 8.02 -13.79 2.82
N ALA A 200 9.24 -13.31 3.04
CA ALA A 200 10.24 -13.18 1.97
C ALA A 200 10.68 -14.53 1.38
N ARG A 201 10.63 -15.60 2.20
CA ARG A 201 10.94 -16.97 1.75
C ARG A 201 9.85 -17.51 0.82
N VAL A 202 8.57 -17.28 1.15
CA VAL A 202 7.42 -17.77 0.37
C VAL A 202 7.21 -16.97 -0.91
N ILE A 203 7.34 -15.64 -0.84
CA ILE A 203 7.10 -14.76 -1.99
C ILE A 203 8.31 -14.75 -2.96
N GLY A 204 9.52 -14.94 -2.44
CA GLY A 204 10.73 -14.90 -3.25
C GLY A 204 11.16 -13.50 -3.65
N ASN A 205 12.06 -13.41 -4.65
CA ASN A 205 12.54 -12.13 -5.16
C ASN A 205 11.56 -11.55 -6.19
N GLU A 206 11.38 -10.23 -6.16
CA GLU A 206 10.70 -9.48 -7.22
C GLU A 206 11.60 -9.41 -8.46
N ARG A 207 11.17 -10.01 -9.57
CA ARG A 207 11.94 -10.10 -10.82
C ARG A 207 11.01 -10.29 -12.02
N GLY A 208 11.55 -10.09 -13.24
CA GLY A 208 10.82 -10.28 -14.49
C GLY A 208 9.99 -9.06 -14.90
N TYR A 209 10.11 -7.95 -14.18
CA TYR A 209 9.52 -6.67 -14.52
C TYR A 209 10.34 -5.53 -13.95
N ILE A 210 10.10 -4.31 -14.44
CA ILE A 210 10.58 -3.09 -13.78
C ILE A 210 9.51 -2.01 -13.87
N TYR A 211 9.40 -1.18 -12.82
CA TYR A 211 8.41 -0.12 -12.72
C TYR A 211 9.05 1.20 -12.33
N PHE A 212 8.74 2.24 -13.10
CA PHE A 212 9.13 3.61 -12.84
C PHE A 212 7.91 4.52 -12.80
N GLN A 213 8.03 5.60 -12.05
CA GLN A 213 7.12 6.76 -12.08
C GLN A 213 7.92 8.01 -12.36
N ASP A 214 7.25 9.03 -12.90
CA ASP A 214 7.85 10.36 -12.96
C ASP A 214 8.12 10.88 -11.55
N PHE A 215 9.22 11.56 -11.38
CA PHE A 215 9.47 12.33 -10.17
C PHE A 215 8.74 13.66 -10.29
N ILE A 216 7.85 13.94 -9.33
CA ILE A 216 7.15 15.22 -9.27
C ILE A 216 7.90 16.11 -8.31
N PRO A 217 8.62 17.14 -8.81
CA PRO A 217 9.40 18.06 -7.97
C PRO A 217 8.50 18.99 -7.15
N ASP A 218 9.12 19.76 -6.26
CA ASP A 218 8.52 20.88 -5.54
C ASP A 218 7.33 20.50 -4.63
N ASN A 219 7.28 19.25 -4.19
CA ASN A 219 6.32 18.79 -3.19
C ASN A 219 7.01 18.67 -1.82
N ASP A 220 6.73 19.61 -0.91
CA ASP A 220 7.15 19.59 0.49
C ASP A 220 6.22 18.73 1.38
N HIS A 221 5.11 18.25 0.82
CA HIS A 221 4.11 17.40 1.46
C HIS A 221 3.38 16.56 0.45
N ASP A 222 2.67 15.56 0.95
CA ASP A 222 1.58 14.90 0.22
C ASP A 222 0.25 15.08 0.95
N LEU A 223 -0.84 14.91 0.20
CA LEU A 223 -2.18 14.89 0.74
C LEU A 223 -2.71 13.47 0.67
N ARG A 224 -2.96 12.87 1.84
CA ARG A 224 -3.65 11.58 1.92
C ARG A 224 -5.13 11.83 2.11
N ILE A 225 -5.92 11.40 1.15
CA ILE A 225 -7.38 11.47 1.21
C ILE A 225 -7.92 10.05 1.40
N ASN A 226 -8.50 9.79 2.55
CA ASN A 226 -9.17 8.53 2.86
C ASN A 226 -10.65 8.67 2.50
N VAL A 227 -11.16 7.79 1.67
CA VAL A 227 -12.59 7.71 1.34
C VAL A 227 -13.14 6.40 1.88
N VAL A 228 -14.19 6.49 2.71
CA VAL A 228 -14.89 5.33 3.27
C VAL A 228 -16.38 5.53 3.04
N ASN A 229 -16.99 4.64 2.27
CA ASN A 229 -18.40 4.74 1.92
C ASN A 229 -18.80 6.16 1.45
N GLY A 230 -17.98 6.74 0.56
CA GLY A 230 -18.19 8.08 -0.02
C GLY A 230 -17.83 9.26 0.90
N LYS A 231 -17.57 9.06 2.18
CA LYS A 231 -17.11 10.10 3.11
C LYS A 231 -15.60 10.25 3.06
N ALA A 232 -15.11 11.50 2.96
CA ALA A 232 -13.68 11.78 2.87
C ALA A 232 -13.11 12.28 4.20
N PHE A 233 -11.90 11.80 4.51
CA PHE A 233 -11.05 12.25 5.63
C PHE A 233 -9.68 12.58 5.07
N ALA A 234 -9.10 13.71 5.43
CA ALA A 234 -7.88 14.18 4.82
C ALA A 234 -6.75 14.34 5.84
N VAL A 235 -5.53 14.04 5.41
CA VAL A 235 -4.30 14.20 6.21
C VAL A 235 -3.21 14.76 5.32
N ARG A 236 -2.64 15.90 5.68
CA ARG A 236 -1.41 16.42 5.08
C ARG A 236 -0.21 15.83 5.82
N ARG A 237 0.76 15.30 5.05
CA ARG A 237 1.99 14.72 5.60
C ARG A 237 3.19 15.45 5.06
N GLU A 238 3.92 16.13 5.93
CA GLU A 238 5.12 16.87 5.56
C GLU A 238 6.24 15.93 5.12
N VAL A 239 7.04 16.34 4.14
CA VAL A 239 8.25 15.62 3.72
C VAL A 239 9.28 15.64 4.86
N ARG A 240 10.03 14.57 5.00
CA ARG A 240 11.17 14.55 5.92
C ARG A 240 12.30 15.40 5.37
N LYS A 241 13.00 16.07 6.25
CA LYS A 241 14.22 16.81 5.87
C LYS A 241 15.17 15.83 5.15
N ASP A 242 15.69 16.25 4.01
CA ASP A 242 16.61 15.49 3.15
C ASP A 242 16.04 14.18 2.56
N ASP A 243 14.72 14.05 2.44
CA ASP A 243 14.06 12.94 1.79
C ASP A 243 13.28 13.43 0.55
N PHE A 244 13.42 12.74 -0.58
CA PHE A 244 12.66 13.07 -1.79
C PHE A 244 11.21 12.54 -1.76
N ARG A 245 10.90 11.68 -0.79
CA ARG A 245 9.60 11.03 -0.66
C ARG A 245 8.65 11.91 0.10
N ALA A 246 7.54 12.27 -0.52
CA ALA A 246 6.53 13.15 0.06
C ALA A 246 5.81 12.55 1.28
N SER A 247 5.97 11.26 1.58
CA SER A 247 5.23 10.61 2.65
C SER A 247 6.09 10.21 3.86
N GLY A 248 5.53 10.32 5.06
CA GLY A 248 6.04 9.64 6.25
C GLY A 248 6.92 10.46 7.19
N SER A 249 6.77 11.78 7.26
CA SER A 249 7.47 12.63 8.24
C SER A 249 7.09 12.34 9.70
N GLY A 250 5.86 11.85 9.93
CA GLY A 250 5.31 11.61 11.24
C GLY A 250 4.70 12.85 11.90
N TYR A 251 4.50 13.93 11.17
CA TYR A 251 3.78 15.14 11.61
C TYR A 251 2.55 15.34 10.74
N PRO A 252 1.41 14.70 11.06
CA PRO A 252 0.17 14.88 10.32
C PRO A 252 -0.47 16.22 10.68
N LYS A 253 -1.08 16.87 9.68
CA LYS A 253 -1.93 18.07 9.83
C LYS A 253 -3.32 17.75 9.31
N PHE A 254 -4.35 18.21 10.02
CA PHE A 254 -5.75 17.84 9.77
C PHE A 254 -6.66 19.04 9.49
N GLU A 255 -6.13 20.26 9.59
CA GLU A 255 -6.93 21.49 9.47
C GLU A 255 -7.47 21.62 8.04
N LYS A 256 -8.76 21.95 7.93
CA LYS A 256 -9.52 21.97 6.66
C LYS A 256 -8.87 22.83 5.57
N HIS A 257 -8.23 23.92 5.93
CA HIS A 257 -7.60 24.85 4.97
C HIS A 257 -6.44 24.23 4.16
N TYR A 258 -5.88 23.11 4.59
CA TYR A 258 -4.85 22.37 3.84
C TYR A 258 -5.38 21.54 2.67
N PHE A 259 -6.71 21.37 2.58
CA PHE A 259 -7.33 20.44 1.64
C PHE A 259 -8.27 21.18 0.69
N PRO A 260 -7.83 21.53 -0.52
CA PRO A 260 -8.69 22.07 -1.55
C PRO A 260 -9.85 21.12 -1.87
N ASP A 261 -11.03 21.68 -2.15
CA ASP A 261 -12.21 20.86 -2.50
C ASP A 261 -11.99 20.02 -3.76
N GLU A 262 -11.12 20.48 -4.67
CA GLU A 262 -10.72 19.76 -5.89
C GLU A 262 -10.15 18.37 -5.56
N VAL A 263 -9.17 18.28 -4.65
CA VAL A 263 -8.52 16.98 -4.33
C VAL A 263 -9.48 16.02 -3.64
N ILE A 264 -10.39 16.57 -2.82
CA ILE A 264 -11.46 15.77 -2.17
C ILE A 264 -12.42 15.21 -3.22
N SER A 265 -12.87 16.06 -4.14
CA SER A 265 -13.79 15.67 -5.22
C SER A 265 -13.16 14.59 -6.13
N ILE A 266 -11.90 14.75 -6.52
CA ILE A 266 -11.17 13.75 -7.31
C ILE A 266 -11.15 12.41 -6.56
N ALA A 267 -10.80 12.41 -5.27
CA ALA A 267 -10.72 11.18 -4.48
C ALA A 267 -12.08 10.47 -4.38
N GLN A 268 -13.16 11.22 -4.12
CA GLN A 268 -14.53 10.67 -4.02
C GLN A 268 -15.02 10.14 -5.37
N GLU A 269 -14.76 10.85 -6.47
CA GLU A 269 -15.14 10.43 -7.81
C GLU A 269 -14.42 9.16 -8.22
N VAL A 270 -13.10 9.09 -8.05
CA VAL A 270 -12.31 7.90 -8.37
C VAL A 270 -12.76 6.71 -7.50
N ALA A 271 -12.97 6.90 -6.19
CA ALA A 271 -13.45 5.85 -5.31
C ALA A 271 -14.83 5.31 -5.74
N LYS A 272 -15.74 6.20 -6.14
CA LYS A 272 -17.08 5.86 -6.63
C LYS A 272 -17.02 5.10 -7.96
N ASN A 273 -16.24 5.59 -8.94
CA ASN A 273 -16.10 4.98 -10.27
C ASN A 273 -15.50 3.57 -10.17
N LEU A 274 -14.55 3.38 -9.26
CA LEU A 274 -13.91 2.08 -8.99
C LEU A 274 -14.70 1.21 -8.01
N LYS A 275 -15.85 1.69 -7.48
CA LYS A 275 -16.71 1.00 -6.49
C LYS A 275 -15.94 0.55 -5.24
N LEU A 276 -15.03 1.38 -4.75
CA LEU A 276 -14.22 1.05 -3.58
C LEU A 276 -14.99 1.31 -2.28
N GLN A 277 -15.04 0.33 -1.40
CA GLN A 277 -15.67 0.47 -0.07
C GLN A 277 -14.86 1.40 0.83
N ALA A 278 -13.53 1.29 0.77
CA ALA A 278 -12.58 2.09 1.52
C ALA A 278 -11.27 2.22 0.76
N VAL A 279 -10.70 3.43 0.72
CA VAL A 279 -9.41 3.67 0.05
C VAL A 279 -8.74 4.91 0.61
N ALA A 280 -7.43 4.90 0.71
CA ALA A 280 -6.59 6.07 0.89
C ALA A 280 -5.85 6.35 -0.41
N PHE A 281 -5.95 7.54 -0.93
CA PHE A 281 -5.17 8.04 -2.04
C PHE A 281 -4.06 8.96 -1.54
N ASP A 282 -2.84 8.80 -2.04
CA ASP A 282 -1.73 9.70 -1.80
C ASP A 282 -1.59 10.63 -3.01
N PHE A 283 -1.86 11.92 -2.82
CA PHE A 283 -1.82 12.94 -3.86
C PHE A 283 -0.56 13.78 -3.78
N LEU A 284 -0.03 14.11 -4.96
CA LEU A 284 1.01 15.14 -5.15
C LEU A 284 0.44 16.27 -6.00
N ARG A 285 0.97 17.49 -5.80
CA ARG A 285 0.64 18.62 -6.65
C ARG A 285 1.51 18.59 -7.91
N HIS A 286 0.91 18.71 -9.08
CA HIS A 286 1.61 18.71 -10.35
C HIS A 286 0.96 19.68 -11.35
N LYS A 287 1.72 20.68 -11.83
CA LYS A 287 1.28 21.65 -12.85
C LYS A 287 -0.09 22.30 -12.53
N GLY A 288 -0.29 22.64 -11.28
CA GLY A 288 -1.51 23.34 -10.84
C GLY A 288 -2.68 22.45 -10.45
N SER A 289 -2.62 21.13 -10.67
CA SER A 289 -3.64 20.13 -10.27
C SER A 289 -3.06 19.07 -9.34
N PHE A 290 -3.83 18.02 -9.05
CA PHE A 290 -3.45 16.93 -8.17
C PHE A 290 -3.35 15.60 -8.93
N VAL A 291 -2.30 14.81 -8.66
CA VAL A 291 -2.08 13.50 -9.25
C VAL A 291 -1.90 12.44 -8.17
N ILE A 292 -2.44 11.26 -8.41
CA ILE A 292 -2.37 10.11 -7.49
C ILE A 292 -1.01 9.42 -7.64
N ALA A 293 -0.27 9.31 -6.55
CA ALA A 293 1.01 8.61 -6.50
C ALA A 293 0.87 7.14 -6.06
N GLU A 294 -0.13 6.83 -5.24
CA GLU A 294 -0.40 5.49 -4.71
C GLU A 294 -1.81 5.44 -4.11
N LEU A 295 -2.38 4.25 -4.01
CA LEU A 295 -3.62 4.00 -3.30
C LEU A 295 -3.54 2.74 -2.42
N SER A 296 -4.34 2.71 -1.34
CA SER A 296 -4.39 1.58 -0.41
C SER A 296 -5.76 1.50 0.29
N TYR A 297 -6.35 0.32 0.42
CA TYR A 297 -7.54 0.17 1.24
C TYR A 297 -7.22 0.16 2.75
N ALA A 298 -6.02 -0.30 3.10
CA ALA A 298 -5.57 -0.34 4.48
C ALA A 298 -4.76 0.92 4.82
N PHE A 299 -5.28 1.73 5.70
CA PHE A 299 -4.66 2.95 6.20
C PHE A 299 -4.65 2.95 7.74
N CYS A 300 -3.63 3.55 8.33
CA CYS A 300 -3.55 3.69 9.78
C CYS A 300 -4.52 4.77 10.25
N ASP A 301 -5.21 4.50 11.34
CA ASP A 301 -5.86 5.53 12.13
C ASP A 301 -4.75 6.39 12.79
N MET A 302 -4.62 7.63 12.32
CA MET A 302 -3.61 8.56 12.82
C MET A 302 -4.10 9.39 14.02
N THR A 303 -5.35 9.17 14.48
CA THR A 303 -5.98 9.95 15.54
C THR A 303 -5.65 9.45 16.95
N ASN A 304 -5.01 8.29 17.07
CA ASN A 304 -4.66 7.70 18.36
C ASN A 304 -3.16 7.87 18.69
N LYS A 305 -2.74 9.11 18.97
CA LYS A 305 -1.56 9.41 19.77
C LYS A 305 -1.88 10.51 20.77
#